data_84e38deac6324f0c6ae8e66ea18c5cfb
#
_entry.id   84e38deac6324f0c6ae8e66ea18c5cfb
#
_cell.length_a   1.000
_cell.length_b   1.000
_cell.length_c   1.000
_cell.angle_alpha   90.00
_cell.angle_beta   90.00
_cell.angle_gamma   90.00
#
_symmetry.space_group_name_H-M   'P 1'
#
loop_
_entity.id
_entity.type
_entity.pdbx_description
1 polymer ?
#
loop_
_entity_poly.entity_id
_entity_poly.type
_entity_poly.pdbx_seq_one_letter_code
_entity_poly.pdbx_strand_id
1 'polypeptide(L)'
;MFGFRFSVKCAAAALAAVLVTSGSTSLQAQFSRRRETNANRRARIERTIQDTYSHQWEAGGGGGYLRFRSGELLQKNNEVTFWLSGTRYFNPKLGVVGEIRGAYGNAKVGNTIFNIKNPQISQYTFMAGPNYRFYMREKTAISVFGTVGAGVGKFDSGSKNIPAEQLGLWPSETRAVFSVGANIDYSFYPNLAFRVTPTYLGSTWGGTVQNNLGVNLGVVYRFGHIK
;
A
#
# COMPACT_ATOMS: atom_id res chain seq x y z
N MET A 1 22.19 -7.27 26.42
CA MET A 1 21.54 -6.19 25.65
C MET A 1 22.21 -6.15 24.28
N PHE A 2 21.75 -6.99 23.33
CA PHE A 2 22.35 -7.12 21.99
C PHE A 2 21.55 -6.26 21.02
N GLY A 3 22.13 -5.13 20.60
CA GLY A 3 21.55 -4.25 19.57
C GLY A 3 21.82 -4.82 18.18
N PHE A 4 20.80 -5.39 17.56
CA PHE A 4 20.84 -5.76 16.14
C PHE A 4 20.77 -4.50 15.27
N ARG A 5 21.93 -3.99 14.84
CA ARG A 5 22.00 -2.97 13.79
C ARG A 5 21.86 -3.68 12.43
N PHE A 6 20.65 -3.80 11.93
CA PHE A 6 20.42 -4.22 10.54
C PHE A 6 20.91 -3.10 9.61
N SER A 7 22.04 -3.36 8.95
CA SER A 7 22.63 -2.41 8.00
C SER A 7 21.74 -2.36 6.74
N VAL A 8 21.27 -1.16 6.38
CA VAL A 8 20.50 -0.86 5.15
C VAL A 8 21.23 -1.37 3.89
N LYS A 9 22.55 -1.55 3.95
CA LYS A 9 23.37 -2.11 2.87
C LYS A 9 23.05 -3.57 2.54
N CYS A 10 22.60 -4.38 3.50
CA CYS A 10 22.22 -5.78 3.26
C CYS A 10 20.88 -5.91 2.55
N ALA A 11 19.92 -5.00 2.81
CA ALA A 11 18.63 -5.00 2.14
C ALA A 11 18.74 -4.59 0.66
N ALA A 12 19.62 -3.62 0.35
CA ALA A 12 19.88 -3.21 -1.02
C ALA A 12 20.58 -4.30 -1.85
N ALA A 13 21.50 -5.07 -1.23
CA ALA A 13 22.19 -6.18 -1.88
C ALA A 13 21.25 -7.35 -2.19
N ALA A 14 20.29 -7.65 -1.30
CA ALA A 14 19.29 -8.69 -1.53
C ALA A 14 18.33 -8.35 -2.67
N LEU A 15 17.90 -7.06 -2.77
CA LEU A 15 17.05 -6.59 -3.88
C LEU A 15 17.79 -6.64 -5.22
N ALA A 16 19.09 -6.28 -5.24
CA ALA A 16 19.92 -6.35 -6.45
C ALA A 16 20.14 -7.79 -6.93
N ALA A 17 20.32 -8.75 -6.00
CA ALA A 17 20.51 -10.16 -6.35
C ALA A 17 19.25 -10.79 -6.98
N VAL A 18 18.05 -10.40 -6.55
CA VAL A 18 16.78 -10.87 -7.16
C VAL A 18 16.58 -10.32 -8.56
N LEU A 19 17.08 -9.12 -8.86
CA LEU A 19 16.98 -8.52 -10.20
C LEU A 19 17.95 -9.14 -11.22
N VAL A 20 19.09 -9.64 -10.78
CA VAL A 20 20.12 -10.22 -11.67
C VAL A 20 19.79 -11.66 -12.07
N THR A 21 19.14 -12.44 -11.19
CA THR A 21 18.79 -13.85 -11.49
C THR A 21 17.61 -14.01 -12.44
N SER A 22 16.78 -12.97 -12.63
CA SER A 22 15.63 -13.01 -13.55
C SER A 22 16.00 -12.69 -15.01
N GLY A 23 17.23 -12.24 -15.28
CA GLY A 23 17.67 -11.82 -16.62
C GLY A 23 18.19 -12.92 -17.53
N SER A 24 18.52 -14.11 -17.01
CA SER A 24 19.29 -15.11 -17.78
C SER A 24 18.47 -16.16 -18.56
N THR A 25 17.14 -16.20 -18.40
CA THR A 25 16.29 -17.18 -19.10
C THR A 25 15.65 -16.66 -20.40
N SER A 26 15.80 -15.39 -20.72
CA SER A 26 15.13 -14.77 -21.88
C SER A 26 15.91 -14.89 -23.20
N LEU A 27 17.18 -15.27 -23.17
CA LEU A 27 18.01 -15.29 -24.38
C LEU A 27 17.76 -16.50 -25.30
N GLN A 28 17.31 -17.64 -24.78
CA GLN A 28 17.02 -18.82 -25.62
C GLN A 28 15.63 -18.78 -26.27
N ALA A 29 14.70 -17.99 -25.79
CA ALA A 29 13.35 -17.86 -26.36
C ALA A 29 13.29 -16.95 -27.61
N GLN A 30 14.36 -16.25 -27.94
CA GLN A 30 14.38 -15.32 -29.09
C GLN A 30 14.60 -15.99 -30.44
N PHE A 31 15.15 -17.21 -30.53
CA PHE A 31 15.54 -17.84 -31.79
C PHE A 31 14.43 -18.60 -32.52
N SER A 32 13.25 -18.81 -31.97
CA SER A 32 12.13 -19.50 -32.64
C SER A 32 10.86 -18.66 -32.79
N ARG A 33 10.96 -17.35 -32.91
CA ARG A 33 9.79 -16.51 -33.24
C ARG A 33 9.46 -16.67 -34.73
N ARG A 34 8.81 -17.80 -35.08
CA ARG A 34 7.95 -17.85 -36.27
C ARG A 34 7.06 -16.61 -36.22
N ARG A 35 7.04 -15.79 -37.29
CA ARG A 35 6.19 -14.58 -37.35
C ARG A 35 4.76 -14.97 -37.03
N GLU A 36 4.36 -14.70 -35.78
CA GLU A 36 2.99 -14.95 -35.29
C GLU A 36 2.07 -14.04 -36.10
N THR A 37 1.03 -14.60 -36.72
CA THR A 37 0.03 -13.81 -37.45
C THR A 37 -0.65 -12.84 -36.49
N ASN A 38 -1.01 -11.63 -36.92
CA ASN A 38 -1.67 -10.62 -36.07
C ASN A 38 -2.94 -11.14 -35.40
N ALA A 39 -3.67 -12.07 -36.03
CA ALA A 39 -4.85 -12.74 -35.46
C ALA A 39 -4.47 -13.63 -34.27
N ASN A 40 -3.42 -14.46 -34.40
CA ASN A 40 -2.97 -15.34 -33.32
C ASN A 40 -2.43 -14.54 -32.13
N ARG A 41 -1.71 -13.45 -32.40
CA ARG A 41 -1.25 -12.54 -31.35
C ARG A 41 -2.40 -11.91 -30.58
N ARG A 42 -3.44 -11.42 -31.26
CA ARG A 42 -4.64 -10.87 -30.61
C ARG A 42 -5.34 -11.92 -29.74
N ALA A 43 -5.60 -13.10 -30.27
CA ALA A 43 -6.23 -14.20 -29.55
C ALA A 43 -5.42 -14.61 -28.30
N ARG A 44 -4.09 -14.64 -28.38
CA ARG A 44 -3.22 -14.91 -27.23
C ARG A 44 -3.34 -13.81 -26.17
N ILE A 45 -3.29 -12.55 -26.55
CA ILE A 45 -3.43 -11.41 -25.64
C ILE A 45 -4.79 -11.45 -24.93
N GLU A 46 -5.88 -11.70 -25.66
CA GLU A 46 -7.23 -11.80 -25.09
C GLU A 46 -7.33 -12.94 -24.06
N ARG A 47 -6.78 -14.13 -24.38
CA ARG A 47 -6.72 -15.25 -23.42
C ARG A 47 -5.94 -14.87 -22.18
N THR A 48 -4.75 -14.25 -22.32
CA THR A 48 -3.93 -13.82 -21.18
C THR A 48 -4.67 -12.80 -20.32
N ILE A 49 -5.39 -11.85 -20.93
CA ILE A 49 -6.23 -10.89 -20.21
C ILE A 49 -7.34 -11.62 -19.46
N GLN A 50 -8.03 -12.55 -20.11
CA GLN A 50 -9.09 -13.33 -19.50
C GLN A 50 -8.55 -14.15 -18.31
N ASP A 51 -7.45 -14.88 -18.51
CA ASP A 51 -6.83 -15.68 -17.46
C ASP A 51 -6.36 -14.81 -16.26
N THR A 52 -5.79 -13.63 -16.54
CA THR A 52 -5.28 -12.73 -15.50
C THR A 52 -6.39 -12.06 -14.69
N TYR A 53 -7.53 -11.73 -15.31
CA TYR A 53 -8.58 -10.93 -14.65
C TYR A 53 -9.88 -11.71 -14.37
N SER A 54 -9.92 -13.02 -14.60
CA SER A 54 -11.02 -13.90 -14.18
C SER A 54 -10.93 -14.37 -12.73
N HIS A 55 -9.88 -13.97 -12.02
CA HIS A 55 -9.72 -14.36 -10.62
C HIS A 55 -10.73 -13.65 -9.71
N GLN A 56 -11.33 -14.44 -8.81
CA GLN A 56 -12.35 -13.95 -7.87
C GLN A 56 -11.73 -13.20 -6.69
N TRP A 57 -10.54 -13.60 -6.25
CA TRP A 57 -9.89 -13.07 -5.07
C TRP A 57 -8.51 -12.52 -5.39
N GLU A 58 -8.19 -11.41 -4.75
CA GLU A 58 -6.82 -10.87 -4.67
C GLU A 58 -6.43 -10.69 -3.21
N ALA A 59 -5.26 -11.17 -2.83
CA ALA A 59 -4.61 -10.88 -1.57
C ALA A 59 -3.33 -10.10 -1.85
N GLY A 60 -3.14 -8.98 -1.18
CA GLY A 60 -1.99 -8.13 -1.39
C GLY A 60 -1.37 -7.65 -0.09
N GLY A 61 -0.09 -7.30 -0.15
CA GLY A 61 0.62 -6.73 0.98
C GLY A 61 1.94 -6.11 0.59
N GLY A 62 2.42 -5.24 1.45
CA GLY A 62 3.69 -4.56 1.23
C GLY A 62 3.95 -3.43 2.20
N GLY A 63 4.87 -2.54 1.83
CA GLY A 63 5.25 -1.37 2.58
C GLY A 63 4.93 -0.07 1.84
N GLY A 64 5.11 1.04 2.52
CA GLY A 64 4.85 2.32 1.89
C GLY A 64 5.28 3.50 2.74
N TYR A 65 4.81 4.63 2.33
CA TYR A 65 5.10 5.93 2.91
C TYR A 65 3.82 6.74 3.05
N LEU A 66 3.67 7.40 4.19
CA LEU A 66 2.56 8.29 4.47
C LEU A 66 3.09 9.62 5.01
N ARG A 67 2.63 10.72 4.43
CA ARG A 67 2.88 12.06 4.97
C ARG A 67 1.71 12.48 5.82
N PHE A 68 1.87 12.40 7.14
CA PHE A 68 0.82 12.56 8.13
C PHE A 68 1.01 13.83 8.97
N ARG A 69 -0.10 14.45 9.41
CA ARG A 69 -0.08 15.58 10.37
C ARG A 69 -0.53 15.08 11.73
N SER A 70 0.37 15.14 12.71
CA SER A 70 0.16 14.60 14.05
C SER A 70 -0.44 15.56 15.08
N GLY A 71 -0.69 16.82 14.71
CA GLY A 71 -1.30 17.87 15.54
C GLY A 71 -1.67 19.08 14.70
N GLU A 72 -2.55 19.94 15.23
CA GLU A 72 -3.12 21.08 14.49
C GLU A 72 -2.04 22.06 14.03
N LEU A 73 -1.13 22.40 14.90
CA LEU A 73 -0.05 23.35 14.67
C LEU A 73 1.29 22.69 14.29
N LEU A 74 1.32 21.35 14.23
CA LEU A 74 2.55 20.62 13.93
C LEU A 74 2.78 20.44 12.44
N GLN A 75 4.06 20.33 12.07
CA GLN A 75 4.47 20.01 10.72
C GLN A 75 4.07 18.57 10.35
N LYS A 76 3.87 18.32 9.06
CA LYS A 76 3.64 16.96 8.57
C LYS A 76 4.88 16.10 8.78
N ASN A 77 4.67 14.91 9.33
CA ASN A 77 5.69 13.90 9.58
C ASN A 77 5.72 12.90 8.42
N ASN A 78 6.84 12.21 8.34
CA ASN A 78 7.03 11.10 7.42
C ASN A 78 6.86 9.80 8.21
N GLU A 79 5.92 8.96 7.78
CA GLU A 79 5.64 7.68 8.39
C GLU A 79 5.93 6.55 7.41
N VAL A 80 6.52 5.48 7.92
CA VAL A 80 6.65 4.22 7.19
C VAL A 80 5.39 3.42 7.43
N THR A 81 4.81 2.87 6.36
CA THR A 81 3.59 2.08 6.43
C THR A 81 3.81 0.64 6.01
N PHE A 82 3.03 -0.27 6.57
CA PHE A 82 2.73 -1.55 5.97
C PHE A 82 1.24 -1.61 5.63
N TRP A 83 0.89 -2.43 4.65
CA TRP A 83 -0.50 -2.65 4.28
C TRP A 83 -0.74 -4.11 3.92
N LEU A 84 -1.96 -4.56 4.21
CA LEU A 84 -2.50 -5.83 3.79
C LEU A 84 -3.88 -5.58 3.21
N SER A 85 -4.21 -6.20 2.10
CA SER A 85 -5.53 -6.07 1.49
C SER A 85 -6.05 -7.38 0.96
N GLY A 86 -7.38 -7.56 1.05
CA GLY A 86 -8.12 -8.62 0.39
C GLY A 86 -9.19 -8.00 -0.49
N THR A 87 -9.24 -8.37 -1.77
CA THR A 87 -10.28 -7.90 -2.68
C THR A 87 -11.05 -9.08 -3.22
N ARG A 88 -12.39 -9.02 -3.15
CA ARG A 88 -13.28 -9.96 -3.79
C ARG A 88 -13.93 -9.30 -5.01
N TYR A 89 -13.73 -9.88 -6.18
CA TYR A 89 -14.36 -9.44 -7.41
C TYR A 89 -15.65 -10.20 -7.68
N PHE A 90 -16.69 -9.48 -8.05
CA PHE A 90 -17.98 -10.03 -8.49
C PHE A 90 -18.01 -10.20 -10.01
N ASN A 91 -17.27 -9.34 -10.71
CA ASN A 91 -16.99 -9.44 -12.13
C ASN A 91 -15.57 -8.90 -12.41
N PRO A 92 -15.00 -9.06 -13.61
CA PRO A 92 -13.61 -8.63 -13.88
C PRO A 92 -13.30 -7.17 -13.56
N LYS A 93 -14.32 -6.31 -13.46
CA LYS A 93 -14.17 -4.86 -13.25
C LYS A 93 -14.51 -4.40 -11.84
N LEU A 94 -15.51 -5.01 -11.20
CA LEU A 94 -16.04 -4.54 -9.92
C LEU A 94 -15.79 -5.53 -8.80
N GLY A 95 -15.27 -5.04 -7.69
CA GLY A 95 -15.04 -5.81 -6.47
C GLY A 95 -15.18 -4.97 -5.22
N VAL A 96 -15.06 -5.62 -4.07
CA VAL A 96 -14.98 -4.99 -2.75
C VAL A 96 -13.61 -5.30 -2.16
N VAL A 97 -12.94 -4.28 -1.67
CA VAL A 97 -11.64 -4.39 -1.01
C VAL A 97 -11.78 -4.17 0.49
N GLY A 98 -11.12 -5.01 1.29
CA GLY A 98 -10.81 -4.76 2.69
C GLY A 98 -9.32 -4.50 2.84
N GLU A 99 -8.95 -3.49 3.60
CA GLU A 99 -7.56 -3.09 3.81
C GLU A 99 -7.27 -2.87 5.29
N ILE A 100 -6.12 -3.37 5.73
CA ILE A 100 -5.51 -3.10 7.02
C ILE A 100 -4.21 -2.36 6.73
N ARG A 101 -4.02 -1.21 7.37
CA ARG A 101 -2.79 -0.43 7.24
C ARG A 101 -2.26 -0.06 8.62
N GLY A 102 -0.96 -0.25 8.85
CA GLY A 102 -0.26 0.29 9.99
C GLY A 102 0.73 1.35 9.53
N ALA A 103 0.85 2.44 10.28
CA ALA A 103 1.80 3.50 10.00
C ALA A 103 2.56 3.87 11.28
N TYR A 104 3.86 4.11 11.13
CA TYR A 104 4.77 4.40 12.22
C TYR A 104 5.67 5.57 11.85
N GLY A 105 5.83 6.49 12.79
CA GLY A 105 6.69 7.65 12.60
C GLY A 105 6.99 8.35 13.90
N ASN A 106 7.70 9.46 13.79
CA ASN A 106 8.00 10.32 14.92
C ASN A 106 7.40 11.71 14.65
N ALA A 107 6.67 12.24 15.64
CA ALA A 107 6.18 13.61 15.58
C ALA A 107 7.34 14.59 15.74
N LYS A 108 7.30 15.67 14.97
CA LYS A 108 8.17 16.82 15.18
C LYS A 108 7.49 17.80 16.11
N VAL A 109 7.70 17.63 17.40
CA VAL A 109 7.20 18.55 18.42
C VAL A 109 8.24 19.68 18.58
N GLY A 110 7.78 20.92 18.62
CA GLY A 110 8.64 22.08 18.85
C GLY A 110 9.30 22.06 20.25
N ASN A 111 10.00 23.13 20.62
CA ASN A 111 10.56 23.27 21.96
C ASN A 111 9.42 23.26 22.99
N THR A 112 9.25 22.13 23.66
CA THR A 112 8.29 21.98 24.77
C THR A 112 9.00 22.17 26.10
N ILE A 113 8.28 22.68 27.08
CA ILE A 113 8.75 22.83 28.49
C ILE A 113 9.23 21.48 29.04
N PHE A 114 8.75 20.39 28.48
CA PHE A 114 9.03 19.02 28.93
C PHE A 114 10.28 18.38 28.32
N ASN A 115 11.02 19.09 27.47
CA ASN A 115 12.21 18.58 26.76
C ASN A 115 12.00 17.23 26.05
N ILE A 116 10.79 17.00 25.52
CA ILE A 116 10.45 15.82 24.70
C ILE A 116 10.62 16.20 23.24
N LYS A 117 11.54 15.51 22.58
CA LYS A 117 11.79 15.65 21.13
C LYS A 117 11.34 14.36 20.45
N ASN A 118 10.58 14.49 19.37
CA ASN A 118 10.21 13.38 18.47
C ASN A 118 9.50 12.19 19.14
N PRO A 119 8.35 12.38 19.84
CA PRO A 119 7.57 11.26 20.37
C PRO A 119 7.14 10.33 19.24
N GLN A 120 7.08 9.04 19.51
CA GLN A 120 6.70 8.01 18.54
C GLN A 120 5.19 8.02 18.32
N ILE A 121 4.78 7.94 17.08
CA ILE A 121 3.40 7.83 16.64
C ILE A 121 3.19 6.48 16.00
N SER A 122 2.07 5.86 16.32
CA SER A 122 1.60 4.66 15.63
C SER A 122 0.11 4.77 15.35
N GLN A 123 -0.30 4.35 14.16
CA GLN A 123 -1.71 4.31 13.77
C GLN A 123 -2.01 3.04 12.98
N TYR A 124 -3.20 2.49 13.25
CA TYR A 124 -3.73 1.33 12.55
C TYR A 124 -5.08 1.69 11.96
N THR A 125 -5.30 1.39 10.71
CA THR A 125 -6.56 1.65 10.03
C THR A 125 -7.14 0.36 9.45
N PHE A 126 -8.45 0.18 9.62
CA PHE A 126 -9.23 -0.93 9.12
C PHE A 126 -10.33 -0.35 8.23
N MET A 127 -10.24 -0.59 6.94
CA MET A 127 -11.08 0.06 5.95
C MET A 127 -11.64 -0.96 4.97
N ALA A 128 -12.85 -0.70 4.46
CA ALA A 128 -13.43 -1.49 3.38
C ALA A 128 -14.23 -0.59 2.42
N GLY A 129 -14.37 -1.04 1.17
CA GLY A 129 -15.14 -0.30 0.19
C GLY A 129 -15.03 -0.86 -1.24
N PRO A 130 -15.65 -0.19 -2.20
CA PRO A 130 -15.62 -0.60 -3.60
C PRO A 130 -14.24 -0.41 -4.23
N ASN A 131 -13.93 -1.31 -5.16
CA ASN A 131 -12.77 -1.24 -6.04
C ASN A 131 -13.23 -1.45 -7.49
N TYR A 132 -12.89 -0.52 -8.38
CA TYR A 132 -13.27 -0.58 -9.79
C TYR A 132 -12.05 -0.56 -10.69
N ARG A 133 -11.88 -1.66 -11.47
CA ARG A 133 -10.81 -1.83 -12.45
C ARG A 133 -11.31 -1.35 -13.80
N PHE A 134 -10.79 -0.21 -14.26
CA PHE A 134 -11.24 0.41 -15.52
C PHE A 134 -10.27 0.18 -16.68
N TYR A 135 -9.02 -0.19 -16.41
CA TYR A 135 -8.01 -0.46 -17.43
C TYR A 135 -7.39 -1.82 -17.21
N MET A 136 -7.41 -2.65 -18.24
CA MET A 136 -6.87 -4.01 -18.22
C MET A 136 -6.13 -4.28 -19.52
N ARG A 137 -4.88 -4.67 -19.42
CA ARG A 137 -4.01 -5.11 -20.52
C ARG A 137 -3.30 -6.39 -20.11
N GLU A 138 -2.56 -6.98 -21.05
CA GLU A 138 -1.81 -8.24 -20.84
C GLU A 138 -0.97 -8.20 -19.54
N LYS A 139 -0.27 -7.10 -19.28
CA LYS A 139 0.64 -6.95 -18.13
C LYS A 139 0.26 -5.87 -17.15
N THR A 140 -0.64 -4.96 -17.51
CA THR A 140 -0.93 -3.77 -16.70
C THR A 140 -2.41 -3.64 -16.45
N ALA A 141 -2.78 -3.39 -15.20
CA ALA A 141 -4.13 -3.01 -14.83
C ALA A 141 -4.11 -1.74 -13.99
N ILE A 142 -5.18 -0.95 -14.11
CA ILE A 142 -5.40 0.21 -13.26
C ILE A 142 -6.81 0.10 -12.69
N SER A 143 -6.91 0.24 -11.38
CA SER A 143 -8.19 0.32 -10.65
C SER A 143 -8.19 1.51 -9.71
N VAL A 144 -9.38 1.98 -9.38
CA VAL A 144 -9.61 3.02 -8.37
C VAL A 144 -10.42 2.42 -7.23
N PHE A 145 -10.18 2.88 -6.04
CA PHE A 145 -10.93 2.44 -4.87
C PHE A 145 -11.30 3.61 -3.96
N GLY A 146 -12.38 3.43 -3.23
CA GLY A 146 -12.79 4.30 -2.14
C GLY A 146 -13.14 3.44 -0.94
N THR A 147 -12.49 3.65 0.19
CA THR A 147 -12.69 2.86 1.41
C THR A 147 -12.99 3.76 2.59
N VAL A 148 -13.81 3.26 3.50
CA VAL A 148 -14.15 3.90 4.76
C VAL A 148 -13.98 2.90 5.88
N GLY A 149 -13.71 3.40 7.09
CA GLY A 149 -13.53 2.54 8.24
C GLY A 149 -13.11 3.27 9.50
N ALA A 150 -12.42 2.56 10.39
CA ALA A 150 -11.94 3.07 11.65
C ALA A 150 -10.41 3.06 11.70
N GLY A 151 -9.86 4.09 12.33
CA GLY A 151 -8.44 4.20 12.63
C GLY A 151 -8.21 4.34 14.13
N VAL A 152 -7.27 3.56 14.65
CA VAL A 152 -6.78 3.65 16.03
C VAL A 152 -5.46 4.36 16.00
N GLY A 153 -5.39 5.55 16.59
CA GLY A 153 -4.15 6.33 16.71
C GLY A 153 -3.61 6.28 18.12
N LYS A 154 -2.30 6.09 18.25
CA LYS A 154 -1.57 6.20 19.51
C LYS A 154 -0.45 7.23 19.35
N PHE A 155 -0.59 8.39 20.01
CA PHE A 155 0.26 9.56 19.83
C PHE A 155 1.12 9.88 21.06
N ASP A 156 1.00 9.10 22.12
CA ASP A 156 1.65 9.30 23.43
C ASP A 156 2.84 8.36 23.70
N SER A 157 3.25 7.58 22.72
CA SER A 157 4.37 6.65 22.91
C SER A 157 5.70 7.39 23.07
N GLY A 158 6.34 7.19 24.25
CA GLY A 158 7.62 7.86 24.58
C GLY A 158 7.46 9.28 25.13
N SER A 159 6.26 9.71 25.46
CA SER A 159 5.96 11.03 26.06
C SER A 159 6.20 11.11 27.59
N LYS A 160 6.82 10.08 28.20
CA LYS A 160 7.09 10.04 29.65
C LYS A 160 5.85 10.30 30.52
N ASN A 161 4.71 9.70 30.16
CA ASN A 161 3.40 9.87 30.79
C ASN A 161 2.77 11.28 30.65
N ILE A 162 3.28 12.11 29.76
CA ILE A 162 2.64 13.39 29.45
C ILE A 162 1.57 13.14 28.39
N PRO A 163 0.32 13.60 28.60
CA PRO A 163 -0.75 13.46 27.62
C PRO A 163 -0.36 14.07 26.28
N ALA A 164 -0.74 13.40 25.17
CA ALA A 164 -0.42 13.82 23.81
C ALA A 164 -0.86 15.27 23.52
N GLU A 165 -1.98 15.68 24.06
CA GLU A 165 -2.58 17.01 23.91
C GLU A 165 -1.68 18.13 24.46
N GLN A 166 -0.99 17.89 25.60
CA GLN A 166 -0.04 18.86 26.17
C GLN A 166 1.21 19.06 25.30
N LEU A 167 1.48 18.12 24.41
CA LEU A 167 2.56 18.20 23.40
C LEU A 167 2.06 18.76 22.06
N GLY A 168 0.78 19.16 21.96
CA GLY A 168 0.16 19.64 20.73
C GLY A 168 -0.13 18.53 19.72
N LEU A 169 -0.09 17.27 20.16
CA LEU A 169 -0.44 16.09 19.37
C LEU A 169 -1.94 15.81 19.44
N TRP A 170 -2.45 15.04 18.46
CA TRP A 170 -3.82 14.55 18.53
C TRP A 170 -4.01 13.59 19.71
N PRO A 171 -5.21 13.54 20.32
CA PRO A 171 -5.51 12.58 21.37
C PRO A 171 -5.41 11.15 20.84
N SER A 172 -4.94 10.23 21.71
CA SER A 172 -4.87 8.80 21.40
C SER A 172 -6.28 8.21 21.48
N GLU A 173 -6.93 8.03 20.33
CA GLU A 173 -8.32 7.61 20.23
C GLU A 173 -8.63 6.85 18.94
N THR A 174 -9.82 6.26 18.88
CA THR A 174 -10.36 5.63 17.67
C THR A 174 -11.27 6.62 16.95
N ARG A 175 -11.01 6.85 15.68
CA ARG A 175 -11.78 7.77 14.83
C ARG A 175 -12.09 7.18 13.45
N ALA A 176 -13.09 7.79 12.81
CA ALA A 176 -13.42 7.44 11.42
C ALA A 176 -12.29 7.87 10.48
N VAL A 177 -12.01 7.01 9.51
CA VAL A 177 -11.03 7.25 8.44
C VAL A 177 -11.64 6.87 7.11
N PHE A 178 -11.21 7.54 6.05
CA PHE A 178 -11.55 7.17 4.69
C PHE A 178 -10.32 7.29 3.79
N SER A 179 -10.28 6.50 2.74
CA SER A 179 -9.17 6.51 1.80
C SER A 179 -9.69 6.43 0.37
N VAL A 180 -9.07 7.19 -0.51
CA VAL A 180 -9.30 7.14 -1.95
C VAL A 180 -7.96 6.99 -2.63
N GLY A 181 -7.89 6.11 -3.63
CA GLY A 181 -6.63 5.87 -4.32
C GLY A 181 -6.79 5.13 -5.63
N ALA A 182 -5.66 4.89 -6.26
CA ALA A 182 -5.56 4.08 -7.46
C ALA A 182 -4.56 2.95 -7.25
N ASN A 183 -4.87 1.76 -7.77
CA ASN A 183 -3.92 0.66 -7.85
C ASN A 183 -3.40 0.58 -9.28
N ILE A 184 -2.10 0.57 -9.43
CA ILE A 184 -1.40 0.36 -10.68
C ILE A 184 -0.67 -0.98 -10.55
N ASP A 185 -1.15 -1.99 -11.25
CA ASP A 185 -0.64 -3.35 -11.20
C ASP A 185 0.21 -3.66 -12.42
N TYR A 186 1.37 -4.25 -12.19
CA TYR A 186 2.18 -4.85 -13.24
C TYR A 186 2.27 -6.36 -13.01
N SER A 187 1.64 -7.14 -13.87
CA SER A 187 1.55 -8.60 -13.77
C SER A 187 2.79 -9.27 -14.35
N PHE A 188 3.56 -9.98 -13.51
CA PHE A 188 4.64 -10.84 -13.92
C PHE A 188 4.10 -12.19 -14.42
N TYR A 189 3.10 -12.69 -13.72
CA TYR A 189 2.33 -13.89 -14.01
C TYR A 189 0.85 -13.59 -13.94
N PRO A 190 -0.05 -14.42 -14.49
CA PRO A 190 -1.49 -14.21 -14.40
C PRO A 190 -1.98 -14.07 -12.96
N ASN A 191 -1.34 -14.78 -12.03
CA ASN A 191 -1.69 -14.82 -10.61
C ASN A 191 -0.81 -13.94 -9.71
N LEU A 192 0.24 -13.28 -10.25
CA LEU A 192 1.18 -12.49 -9.44
C LEU A 192 1.47 -11.14 -10.09
N ALA A 193 1.25 -10.06 -9.35
CA ALA A 193 1.52 -8.70 -9.80
C ALA A 193 2.25 -7.89 -8.74
N PHE A 194 3.07 -6.95 -9.19
CA PHE A 194 3.57 -5.84 -8.40
C PHE A 194 2.54 -4.71 -8.43
N ARG A 195 2.26 -4.11 -7.28
CA ARG A 195 1.28 -3.04 -7.13
C ARG A 195 1.91 -1.77 -6.59
N VAL A 196 1.61 -0.65 -7.24
CA VAL A 196 1.89 0.69 -6.74
C VAL A 196 0.54 1.35 -6.44
N THR A 197 0.37 1.88 -5.23
CA THR A 197 -0.90 2.47 -4.79
C THR A 197 -0.67 3.88 -4.25
N PRO A 198 -0.75 4.93 -5.09
CA PRO A 198 -0.92 6.29 -4.61
C PRO A 198 -2.28 6.40 -3.91
N THR A 199 -2.28 7.01 -2.72
CA THR A 199 -3.46 7.05 -1.87
C THR A 199 -3.57 8.37 -1.12
N TYR A 200 -4.80 8.84 -0.99
CA TYR A 200 -5.20 9.89 -0.09
C TYR A 200 -5.90 9.26 1.10
N LEU A 201 -5.48 9.62 2.31
CA LEU A 201 -6.07 9.17 3.57
C LEU A 201 -6.62 10.37 4.32
N GLY A 202 -7.93 10.44 4.45
CA GLY A 202 -8.62 11.38 5.32
C GLY A 202 -8.83 10.75 6.69
N SER A 203 -8.39 11.43 7.75
CA SER A 203 -8.57 10.99 9.13
C SER A 203 -9.22 12.10 9.95
N THR A 204 -10.04 11.75 10.94
CA THR A 204 -10.81 12.73 11.73
C THR A 204 -10.29 12.91 13.15
N TRP A 205 -9.00 12.62 13.40
CA TRP A 205 -8.38 12.92 14.69
C TRP A 205 -8.38 14.44 14.95
N GLY A 206 -8.65 14.84 16.19
CA GLY A 206 -8.75 16.23 16.55
C GLY A 206 -10.03 16.94 16.09
N GLY A 207 -11.06 16.18 15.64
CA GLY A 207 -12.36 16.73 15.26
C GLY A 207 -12.44 17.38 13.87
N THR A 208 -11.31 17.50 13.15
CA THR A 208 -11.23 18.01 11.78
C THR A 208 -10.65 16.98 10.82
N VAL A 209 -11.00 17.07 9.54
CA VAL A 209 -10.46 16.14 8.53
C VAL A 209 -9.00 16.49 8.24
N GLN A 210 -8.12 15.55 8.53
CA GLN A 210 -6.69 15.64 8.22
C GLN A 210 -6.40 15.04 6.84
N ASN A 211 -5.78 15.84 5.98
CA ASN A 211 -5.44 15.46 4.60
C ASN A 211 -4.04 14.85 4.55
N ASN A 212 -3.95 13.55 4.32
CA ASN A 212 -2.70 12.82 4.29
C ASN A 212 -2.51 12.15 2.92
N LEU A 213 -1.31 12.25 2.37
CA LEU A 213 -0.94 11.62 1.10
C LEU A 213 0.09 10.53 1.35
N GLY A 214 -0.08 9.42 0.66
CA GLY A 214 0.83 8.30 0.76
C GLY A 214 1.00 7.53 -0.55
N VAL A 215 2.00 6.68 -0.56
CA VAL A 215 2.25 5.72 -1.64
C VAL A 215 2.61 4.39 -1.01
N ASN A 216 1.92 3.34 -1.44
CA ASN A 216 2.22 1.97 -1.04
C ASN A 216 2.78 1.20 -2.23
N LEU A 217 3.70 0.29 -1.92
CA LEU A 217 4.33 -0.64 -2.86
C LEU A 217 4.17 -2.05 -2.31
N GLY A 218 3.89 -3.02 -3.15
CA GLY A 218 3.76 -4.39 -2.70
C GLY A 218 3.47 -5.38 -3.80
N VAL A 219 3.10 -6.57 -3.37
CA VAL A 219 2.80 -7.71 -4.24
C VAL A 219 1.36 -8.13 -4.03
N VAL A 220 0.70 -8.52 -5.11
CA VAL A 220 -0.67 -9.02 -5.12
C VAL A 220 -0.68 -10.40 -5.72
N TYR A 221 -1.31 -11.34 -5.01
CA TYR A 221 -1.57 -12.69 -5.47
C TYR A 221 -3.07 -12.86 -5.77
N ARG A 222 -3.36 -13.42 -6.95
CA ARG A 222 -4.71 -13.64 -7.47
C ARG A 222 -5.06 -15.11 -7.47
N PHE A 223 -6.27 -15.47 -7.02
CA PHE A 223 -6.71 -16.85 -6.95
C PHE A 223 -8.24 -16.98 -7.06
N GLY A 224 -8.71 -18.23 -7.26
CA GLY A 224 -10.12 -18.49 -7.53
C GLY A 224 -10.54 -18.05 -8.93
N HIS A 225 -11.74 -18.41 -9.34
CA HIS A 225 -12.34 -18.01 -10.61
C HIS A 225 -13.72 -17.41 -10.39
N ILE A 226 -14.02 -16.34 -11.11
CA ILE A 226 -15.37 -15.77 -11.19
C ILE A 226 -16.22 -16.75 -12.01
N LYS A 227 -17.32 -17.21 -11.41
CA LYS A 227 -18.30 -18.11 -12.05
C LYS A 227 -19.25 -17.32 -12.94
#